data_f6561c686b9fe067257abdca5495e311
#
_entry.id   f6561c686b9fe067257abdca5495e311
#
_cell.length_a   1.000
_cell.length_b   1.000
_cell.length_c   1.000
_cell.angle_alpha   90.00
_cell.angle_beta   90.00
_cell.angle_gamma   90.00
#
_symmetry.space_group_name_H-M   'P 1'
#
loop_
_entity.id
_entity.type
_entity.pdbx_description
1 polymer ?
#
loop_
_entity_poly.entity_id
_entity_poly.type
_entity_poly.pdbx_seq_one_letter_code
_entity_poly.pdbx_strand_id
1 'polypeptide(L)'
;MKTSTLFCFAALLALVSCSKDNTFEQEQDPAGNSLTAAIADGLHGSWSKGDGITLFHDGQAASVSTLASGGTSGLSGSVEGTFTDSNPLYGVYPAKNAVSSDRESVTVTVPAAQTAEGDGYDAKAAVSVARTVSESLTFQAIGGGIKLNFQMSGVTKIELESVDGYTLSGTATIKWNEQGKPIVAETKNAASILVFNAADNAAGFTPGKDYYISTLPCDLYGGYRLSIYKDGLVAHYFGVHQTVERADYITPADLAESELEFDDPDAPLVEEERPELDATTSTLLRQYQKDPTEENKQALLAQMGLRYDKVVARKKAKLRELEREAKTPDLVEEMQAIVDEMVENRDIRLEQQFLRLIDPRNDDDPNDAWMVLRGASARNAYIGYAPVTNAGYAAFKADFVYDADKENYPVVNITIAEATAYCDWLTAQDNVHTYRLPTDEEWVLGAGHMPKDVVMNAGRVESGLTAVDAYSQTTGACGGIDFWGNCWEWTFSTDASGSYIIKGGSWDSSRDDCRSEKSDVVRNGSQGYANVGFRVVRTDSI
;
A
#
# COMPACT_ATOMS: atom_id res chain seq x y z
N MET A 1 -55.08 -42.77 41.62
CA MET A 1 -55.17 -43.62 42.82
C MET A 1 -53.90 -43.39 43.62
N LYS A 2 -54.13 -42.88 44.84
CA LYS A 2 -53.37 -43.04 46.08
C LYS A 2 -51.95 -42.52 46.08
N THR A 3 -51.66 -41.34 46.66
CA THR A 3 -51.62 -40.94 48.10
C THR A 3 -50.27 -41.22 48.72
N SER A 4 -49.53 -40.14 49.10
CA SER A 4 -49.32 -39.65 50.49
C SER A 4 -48.10 -40.29 51.16
N THR A 5 -47.23 -39.69 51.94
CA THR A 5 -47.25 -38.61 52.92
C THR A 5 -45.81 -38.49 53.46
N LEU A 6 -45.20 -37.36 53.57
CA LEU A 6 -44.84 -36.54 54.75
C LEU A 6 -44.52 -37.30 56.05
N PHE A 7 -43.32 -37.07 56.62
CA PHE A 7 -43.17 -36.74 58.05
C PHE A 7 -41.77 -36.20 58.41
N CYS A 8 -41.78 -35.04 59.03
CA CYS A 8 -40.70 -34.45 59.85
C CYS A 8 -40.56 -35.21 61.16
N PHE A 9 -39.38 -35.23 61.72
CA PHE A 9 -39.21 -35.07 63.20
C PHE A 9 -37.81 -34.53 63.52
N ALA A 10 -37.80 -33.50 64.37
CA ALA A 10 -36.68 -32.92 65.03
C ALA A 10 -36.65 -33.43 66.54
N ALA A 11 -35.48 -33.56 67.09
CA ALA A 11 -35.18 -33.47 68.55
C ALA A 11 -33.71 -33.69 68.75
N LEU A 12 -33.06 -32.92 69.28
CA LEU A 12 -32.58 -32.12 70.45
C LEU A 12 -31.93 -32.97 71.56
N LEU A 13 -30.69 -32.53 71.94
CA LEU A 13 -29.92 -32.60 73.16
C LEU A 13 -29.36 -33.94 73.69
N ALA A 14 -27.99 -33.93 73.87
CA ALA A 14 -27.43 -33.87 75.18
C ALA A 14 -25.90 -33.77 75.18
N LEU A 15 -25.36 -32.87 75.98
CA LEU A 15 -23.97 -32.65 76.33
C LEU A 15 -23.40 -33.82 77.14
N VAL A 16 -22.16 -34.24 76.82
CA VAL A 16 -21.21 -34.71 77.84
C VAL A 16 -19.79 -34.23 77.40
N SER A 17 -19.21 -33.48 78.30
CA SER A 17 -17.82 -33.06 78.36
C SER A 17 -16.87 -34.23 78.64
N CYS A 18 -15.79 -34.32 77.87
CA CYS A 18 -14.51 -34.83 78.43
C CYS A 18 -13.35 -34.27 77.57
N SER A 19 -12.54 -33.52 78.27
CA SER A 19 -11.26 -32.98 77.78
C SER A 19 -10.27 -34.08 77.44
N LYS A 20 -9.62 -33.95 76.29
CA LYS A 20 -8.21 -34.29 76.10
C LYS A 20 -7.65 -33.41 75.00
N ASP A 21 -6.60 -32.72 75.37
CA ASP A 21 -5.73 -31.95 74.50
C ASP A 21 -5.30 -32.78 73.27
N ASN A 22 -5.73 -32.36 72.08
CA ASN A 22 -5.03 -32.58 70.82
C ASN A 22 -4.99 -31.23 70.13
N THR A 23 -3.89 -30.55 70.30
CA THR A 23 -3.49 -29.47 69.37
C THR A 23 -3.37 -30.05 68.01
N PHE A 24 -4.44 -29.96 67.20
CA PHE A 24 -4.32 -29.94 65.80
C PHE A 24 -3.68 -28.58 65.46
N GLU A 25 -2.39 -28.60 65.14
CA GLU A 25 -1.83 -27.54 64.33
C GLU A 25 -2.70 -27.44 63.11
N GLN A 26 -3.50 -26.38 63.00
CA GLN A 26 -3.95 -25.91 61.70
C GLN A 26 -2.65 -25.60 60.95
N GLU A 27 -2.33 -26.44 59.96
CA GLU A 27 -1.50 -25.98 58.88
C GLU A 27 -2.11 -24.66 58.44
N GLN A 28 -1.48 -23.54 58.79
CA GLN A 28 -1.71 -22.28 58.15
C GLN A 28 -1.40 -22.54 56.66
N ASP A 29 -2.45 -22.54 55.84
CA ASP A 29 -2.26 -22.34 54.43
C ASP A 29 -1.25 -21.19 54.30
N PRO A 30 -0.14 -21.36 53.59
CA PRO A 30 0.80 -20.27 53.38
C PRO A 30 0.00 -19.11 52.80
N ALA A 31 -0.02 -18.00 53.55
CA ALA A 31 -0.76 -16.81 53.16
C ALA A 31 -0.11 -16.26 51.88
N GLY A 32 -0.56 -16.75 50.73
CA GLY A 32 -0.19 -16.18 49.45
C GLY A 32 -0.66 -14.74 49.35
N ASN A 33 0.09 -13.91 48.65
CA ASN A 33 -0.20 -12.49 48.49
C ASN A 33 -1.58 -12.28 47.83
N SER A 34 -2.39 -11.40 48.42
CA SER A 34 -3.69 -11.01 47.85
C SER A 34 -3.48 -10.05 46.69
N LEU A 35 -3.57 -10.55 45.48
CA LEU A 35 -3.29 -9.80 44.24
C LEU A 35 -4.50 -9.02 43.76
N THR A 36 -4.25 -7.85 43.20
CA THR A 36 -5.24 -7.05 42.48
C THR A 36 -4.79 -6.79 41.04
N ALA A 37 -5.75 -6.65 40.13
CA ALA A 37 -5.51 -6.30 38.71
C ALA A 37 -6.34 -5.11 38.30
N ALA A 38 -5.76 -4.25 37.49
CA ALA A 38 -6.42 -3.12 36.84
C ALA A 38 -5.99 -2.99 35.38
N ILE A 39 -6.86 -2.47 34.52
CA ILE A 39 -6.55 -2.09 33.13
C ILE A 39 -6.02 -0.66 33.14
N ALA A 40 -4.93 -0.41 32.43
CA ALA A 40 -4.49 0.94 32.11
C ALA A 40 -5.42 1.57 31.06
N ASP A 41 -5.46 2.91 31.03
CA ASP A 41 -6.22 3.65 30.03
C ASP A 41 -5.78 3.28 28.58
N GLY A 42 -6.73 3.29 27.65
CA GLY A 42 -6.49 3.09 26.22
C GLY A 42 -6.58 1.64 25.73
N LEU A 43 -6.94 0.67 26.59
CA LEU A 43 -7.28 -0.68 26.15
C LEU A 43 -8.73 -0.75 25.67
N HIS A 44 -8.94 -1.30 24.47
CA HIS A 44 -10.26 -1.76 24.06
C HIS A 44 -10.56 -3.08 24.77
N GLY A 45 -11.74 -3.15 25.38
CA GLY A 45 -12.23 -4.30 26.08
C GLY A 45 -12.56 -4.04 27.54
N SER A 46 -13.71 -4.54 27.96
CA SER A 46 -14.12 -4.59 29.35
C SER A 46 -13.79 -5.97 29.91
N TRP A 47 -13.14 -5.99 31.05
CA TRP A 47 -12.96 -7.24 31.79
C TRP A 47 -14.27 -7.66 32.44
N SER A 48 -14.53 -8.96 32.36
CA SER A 48 -15.68 -9.56 32.98
C SER A 48 -15.25 -10.41 34.20
N LYS A 49 -16.18 -10.59 35.13
CA LYS A 49 -15.97 -11.54 36.21
C LYS A 49 -15.72 -12.94 35.65
N GLY A 50 -14.65 -13.57 36.09
CA GLY A 50 -14.25 -14.90 35.68
C GLY A 50 -13.27 -14.94 34.52
N ASP A 51 -12.92 -13.79 33.92
CA ASP A 51 -11.85 -13.71 32.92
C ASP A 51 -10.53 -14.19 33.48
N GLY A 52 -9.81 -15.01 32.73
CA GLY A 52 -8.58 -15.64 33.17
C GLY A 52 -7.34 -14.78 32.89
N ILE A 53 -6.46 -14.73 33.86
CA ILE A 53 -5.11 -14.14 33.78
C ILE A 53 -4.08 -15.22 34.10
N THR A 54 -3.04 -15.34 33.27
CA THR A 54 -1.88 -16.18 33.64
C THR A 54 -0.85 -15.32 34.34
N LEU A 55 -0.41 -15.81 35.51
CA LEU A 55 0.63 -15.21 36.34
C LEU A 55 1.93 -16.00 36.18
N PHE A 56 3.06 -15.29 36.11
CA PHE A 56 4.39 -15.87 36.08
C PHE A 56 5.26 -15.26 37.17
N HIS A 57 5.95 -16.11 37.89
CA HIS A 57 6.94 -15.71 38.86
C HIS A 57 8.14 -16.67 38.80
N ASP A 58 9.35 -16.18 38.98
CA ASP A 58 10.60 -16.94 38.89
C ASP A 58 10.76 -17.78 37.62
N GLY A 59 10.28 -17.24 36.46
CA GLY A 59 10.33 -17.91 35.18
C GLY A 59 9.37 -19.10 35.02
N GLN A 60 8.45 -19.29 35.96
CA GLN A 60 7.46 -20.37 35.97
C GLN A 60 6.04 -19.82 35.94
N ALA A 61 5.13 -20.53 35.25
CA ALA A 61 3.71 -20.23 35.37
C ALA A 61 3.27 -20.53 36.80
N ALA A 62 2.94 -19.49 37.54
CA ALA A 62 2.54 -19.61 38.93
C ALA A 62 1.11 -20.13 39.06
N SER A 63 0.18 -19.53 38.33
CA SER A 63 -1.23 -19.96 38.31
C SER A 63 -2.00 -19.31 37.15
N VAL A 64 -3.15 -19.90 36.81
CA VAL A 64 -4.22 -19.20 36.12
C VAL A 64 -5.19 -18.67 37.13
N SER A 65 -5.29 -17.35 37.24
CA SER A 65 -6.18 -16.66 38.18
C SER A 65 -7.38 -16.08 37.40
N THR A 66 -8.49 -15.89 38.10
CA THR A 66 -9.67 -15.25 37.52
C THR A 66 -10.01 -13.95 38.21
N LEU A 67 -10.57 -13.00 37.43
CA LEU A 67 -11.05 -11.73 37.96
C LEU A 67 -12.31 -11.91 38.82
N ALA A 68 -12.34 -11.26 39.97
CA ALA A 68 -13.49 -11.29 40.87
C ALA A 68 -14.64 -10.40 40.37
N SER A 69 -14.32 -9.32 39.63
CA SER A 69 -15.27 -8.39 38.99
C SER A 69 -14.63 -7.69 37.80
N GLY A 70 -15.37 -6.85 37.08
CA GLY A 70 -14.82 -5.94 36.04
C GLY A 70 -14.08 -4.74 36.66
N GLY A 71 -13.24 -4.05 35.87
CA GLY A 71 -12.45 -2.90 36.32
C GLY A 71 -11.26 -3.30 37.21
N THR A 72 -10.98 -2.52 38.26
CA THR A 72 -10.00 -2.92 39.26
C THR A 72 -10.61 -4.01 40.14
N SER A 73 -10.00 -5.18 40.18
CA SER A 73 -10.57 -6.31 40.90
C SER A 73 -9.50 -7.17 41.57
N GLY A 74 -9.91 -7.90 42.62
CA GLY A 74 -9.11 -8.95 43.22
C GLY A 74 -8.98 -10.15 42.27
N LEU A 75 -7.88 -10.88 42.36
CA LEU A 75 -7.65 -12.15 41.68
C LEU A 75 -8.00 -13.32 42.60
N SER A 76 -8.57 -14.37 42.02
CA SER A 76 -8.91 -15.60 42.75
C SER A 76 -7.68 -16.44 43.16
N GLY A 77 -6.53 -16.16 42.54
CA GLY A 77 -5.27 -16.86 42.82
C GLY A 77 -4.33 -16.07 43.71
N SER A 78 -3.39 -16.76 44.32
CA SER A 78 -2.28 -16.17 45.08
C SER A 78 -0.97 -16.67 44.49
N VAL A 79 0.09 -15.86 44.62
CA VAL A 79 1.44 -16.24 44.24
C VAL A 79 2.34 -16.07 45.46
N GLU A 80 3.06 -17.13 45.80
CA GLU A 80 4.03 -17.10 46.87
C GLU A 80 5.33 -16.41 46.46
N GLY A 81 5.98 -15.75 47.40
CA GLY A 81 7.29 -15.15 47.23
C GLY A 81 7.30 -13.64 47.34
N THR A 82 8.51 -13.10 47.24
CA THR A 82 8.76 -11.65 47.22
C THR A 82 9.09 -11.19 45.81
N PHE A 83 8.35 -10.20 45.33
CA PHE A 83 8.57 -9.62 44.02
C PHE A 83 9.65 -8.52 44.10
N THR A 84 10.62 -8.58 43.21
CA THR A 84 11.75 -7.63 43.15
C THR A 84 12.01 -7.24 41.67
N ASP A 85 12.82 -6.20 41.43
CA ASP A 85 13.19 -5.82 40.08
C ASP A 85 13.93 -6.92 39.31
N SER A 86 14.71 -7.76 40.00
CA SER A 86 15.41 -8.91 39.42
C SER A 86 14.55 -10.18 39.33
N ASN A 87 13.38 -10.17 39.96
CA ASN A 87 12.41 -11.27 39.93
C ASN A 87 10.99 -10.74 40.09
N PRO A 88 10.45 -10.06 39.08
CA PRO A 88 9.12 -9.45 39.11
C PRO A 88 8.00 -10.49 38.95
N LEU A 89 6.80 -10.08 39.32
CA LEU A 89 5.57 -10.77 38.94
C LEU A 89 5.09 -10.27 37.58
N TYR A 90 4.82 -11.17 36.67
CA TYR A 90 4.19 -10.88 35.38
C TYR A 90 2.75 -11.38 35.31
N GLY A 91 1.90 -10.64 34.62
CA GLY A 91 0.55 -11.04 34.28
C GLY A 91 0.33 -10.99 32.78
N VAL A 92 -0.43 -11.94 32.23
CA VAL A 92 -0.86 -11.98 30.82
C VAL A 92 -2.37 -12.13 30.76
N TYR A 93 -3.01 -11.27 30.05
CA TYR A 93 -4.44 -11.32 29.73
C TYR A 93 -4.66 -11.26 28.20
N PRO A 94 -5.52 -12.08 27.63
CA PRO A 94 -6.20 -13.23 28.22
C PRO A 94 -5.24 -14.38 28.55
N ALA A 95 -5.56 -15.16 29.57
CA ALA A 95 -4.70 -16.25 30.07
C ALA A 95 -4.18 -17.21 28.99
N LYS A 96 -5.01 -17.53 28.02
CA LYS A 96 -4.69 -18.46 26.92
C LYS A 96 -3.64 -17.95 25.93
N ASN A 97 -3.32 -16.66 25.94
CA ASN A 97 -2.30 -16.06 25.10
C ASN A 97 -0.89 -16.13 25.73
N ALA A 98 -0.80 -16.52 26.99
CA ALA A 98 0.46 -16.71 27.69
C ALA A 98 1.20 -17.96 27.17
N VAL A 99 2.48 -17.81 26.83
CA VAL A 99 3.34 -18.90 26.33
C VAL A 99 4.40 -19.28 27.37
N SER A 100 5.21 -18.33 27.81
CA SER A 100 6.30 -18.53 28.77
C SER A 100 6.75 -17.20 29.37
N SER A 101 7.58 -17.29 30.39
CA SER A 101 8.26 -16.14 30.97
C SER A 101 9.69 -16.51 31.35
N ASP A 102 10.54 -15.51 31.45
CA ASP A 102 11.81 -15.54 32.17
C ASP A 102 11.85 -14.38 33.17
N ARG A 103 13.02 -14.06 33.73
CA ARG A 103 13.14 -12.96 34.71
C ARG A 103 13.10 -11.56 34.10
N GLU A 104 13.21 -11.43 32.78
CA GLU A 104 13.30 -10.15 32.09
C GLU A 104 12.14 -9.90 31.11
N SER A 105 11.42 -10.97 30.73
CA SER A 105 10.42 -10.93 29.67
C SER A 105 9.26 -11.89 29.88
N VAL A 106 8.18 -11.64 29.17
CA VAL A 106 7.06 -12.56 29.01
C VAL A 106 6.79 -12.78 27.52
N THR A 107 6.52 -14.01 27.15
CA THR A 107 6.19 -14.38 25.77
C THR A 107 4.70 -14.64 25.64
N VAL A 108 4.08 -14.04 24.64
CA VAL A 108 2.64 -14.11 24.38
C VAL A 108 2.37 -14.38 22.91
N THR A 109 1.16 -14.83 22.59
CA THR A 109 0.72 -15.02 21.19
C THR A 109 -0.40 -14.04 20.86
N VAL A 110 -0.22 -13.31 19.74
CA VAL A 110 -1.28 -12.53 19.09
C VAL A 110 -1.76 -13.35 17.86
N PRO A 111 -3.04 -13.73 17.79
CA PRO A 111 -3.53 -14.60 16.74
C PRO A 111 -3.64 -13.87 15.38
N ALA A 112 -3.30 -14.59 14.31
CA ALA A 112 -3.51 -14.10 12.93
C ALA A 112 -4.97 -14.24 12.47
N ALA A 113 -5.73 -15.18 13.04
CA ALA A 113 -7.15 -15.33 12.80
C ALA A 113 -7.92 -14.77 14.01
N GLN A 114 -8.78 -13.79 13.73
CA GLN A 114 -9.57 -13.08 14.73
C GLN A 114 -11.06 -13.14 14.35
N THR A 115 -11.93 -13.04 15.34
CA THR A 115 -13.38 -13.06 15.13
C THR A 115 -14.01 -11.92 15.94
N ALA A 116 -14.84 -11.10 15.28
CA ALA A 116 -15.55 -10.00 15.94
C ALA A 116 -16.54 -10.55 17.00
N GLU A 117 -16.39 -10.13 18.22
CA GLU A 117 -17.32 -10.43 19.32
C GLU A 117 -18.27 -9.24 19.57
N GLY A 118 -19.07 -9.31 20.65
CA GLY A 118 -20.10 -8.32 20.96
C GLY A 118 -19.68 -6.86 20.89
N ASP A 119 -18.45 -6.54 21.30
CA ASP A 119 -17.91 -5.18 21.31
C ASP A 119 -17.14 -4.82 20.02
N GLY A 120 -17.15 -5.70 19.01
CA GLY A 120 -16.56 -5.42 17.69
C GLY A 120 -15.07 -5.78 17.56
N TYR A 121 -14.48 -6.49 18.52
CA TYR A 121 -13.10 -6.99 18.46
C TYR A 121 -13.03 -8.46 18.92
N ASP A 122 -11.90 -9.12 18.68
CA ASP A 122 -11.61 -10.44 19.25
C ASP A 122 -10.89 -10.26 20.60
N ALA A 123 -11.54 -10.65 21.68
CA ALA A 123 -10.95 -10.58 23.02
C ALA A 123 -9.63 -11.36 23.15
N LYS A 124 -9.40 -12.37 22.29
CA LYS A 124 -8.13 -13.14 22.27
C LYS A 124 -7.00 -12.39 21.57
N ALA A 125 -7.32 -11.43 20.73
CA ALA A 125 -6.34 -10.61 20.02
C ALA A 125 -5.95 -9.34 20.79
N ALA A 126 -6.81 -8.87 21.69
CA ALA A 126 -6.57 -7.72 22.55
C ALA A 126 -5.66 -8.09 23.74
N VAL A 127 -4.42 -8.51 23.44
CA VAL A 127 -3.48 -8.99 24.46
C VAL A 127 -2.91 -7.83 25.27
N SER A 128 -2.89 -8.01 26.59
CA SER A 128 -2.27 -7.08 27.53
C SER A 128 -1.39 -7.80 28.53
N VAL A 129 -0.40 -7.09 29.02
CA VAL A 129 0.59 -7.60 29.97
C VAL A 129 0.80 -6.64 31.12
N ALA A 130 1.16 -7.18 32.26
CA ALA A 130 1.57 -6.41 33.44
C ALA A 130 2.91 -6.91 33.98
N ARG A 131 3.71 -6.00 34.52
CA ARG A 131 4.91 -6.28 35.31
C ARG A 131 4.81 -5.49 36.60
N THR A 132 5.03 -6.17 37.72
CA THR A 132 4.99 -5.51 39.03
C THR A 132 6.00 -6.11 40.02
N VAL A 133 6.40 -5.31 40.98
CA VAL A 133 7.16 -5.72 42.18
C VAL A 133 6.32 -5.61 43.47
N SER A 134 5.01 -5.42 43.28
CA SER A 134 4.02 -5.31 44.36
C SER A 134 2.86 -6.28 44.11
N GLU A 135 1.84 -6.23 44.96
CA GLU A 135 0.62 -7.04 44.84
C GLU A 135 -0.41 -6.47 43.84
N SER A 136 -0.08 -5.39 43.13
CA SER A 136 -0.97 -4.74 42.20
C SER A 136 -0.43 -4.82 40.76
N LEU A 137 -1.21 -5.42 39.86
CA LEU A 137 -0.90 -5.56 38.43
C LEU A 137 -1.68 -4.52 37.64
N THR A 138 -0.97 -3.68 36.88
CA THR A 138 -1.58 -2.75 35.92
C THR A 138 -1.29 -3.26 34.53
N PHE A 139 -2.33 -3.73 33.85
CA PHE A 139 -2.23 -4.30 32.52
C PHE A 139 -2.19 -3.23 31.44
N GLN A 140 -1.28 -3.37 30.51
CA GLN A 140 -1.08 -2.47 29.36
C GLN A 140 -1.15 -3.27 28.06
N ALA A 141 -1.81 -2.71 27.05
CA ALA A 141 -1.84 -3.31 25.70
C ALA A 141 -0.42 -3.50 25.16
N ILE A 142 -0.18 -4.59 24.46
CA ILE A 142 1.07 -4.81 23.73
C ILE A 142 0.98 -4.36 22.27
N GLY A 143 -0.23 -4.28 21.71
CA GLY A 143 -0.51 -3.94 20.32
C GLY A 143 -1.41 -2.72 20.17
N GLY A 144 -1.70 -2.42 18.93
CA GLY A 144 -2.71 -1.48 18.45
C GLY A 144 -3.54 -2.15 17.38
N GLY A 145 -3.90 -1.41 16.31
CA GLY A 145 -4.61 -2.03 15.21
C GLY A 145 -5.27 -1.09 14.22
N ILE A 146 -6.30 -1.62 13.55
CA ILE A 146 -7.10 -0.87 12.59
C ILE A 146 -8.55 -0.86 13.06
N LYS A 147 -9.14 0.33 13.10
CA LYS A 147 -10.56 0.54 13.34
C LYS A 147 -11.29 0.59 12.01
N LEU A 148 -12.34 -0.19 11.86
CA LEU A 148 -13.16 -0.30 10.66
C LEU A 148 -14.62 0.06 10.99
N ASN A 149 -15.28 0.76 10.08
CA ASN A 149 -16.71 1.02 10.14
C ASN A 149 -17.31 0.88 8.74
N PHE A 150 -18.17 -0.10 8.55
CA PHE A 150 -18.81 -0.36 7.27
C PHE A 150 -20.22 0.20 7.26
N GLN A 151 -20.62 0.85 6.16
CA GLN A 151 -22.00 1.27 5.94
C GLN A 151 -22.78 0.25 5.08
N MET A 152 -22.09 -0.78 4.56
CA MET A 152 -22.66 -1.83 3.73
C MET A 152 -22.98 -3.11 4.53
N SER A 153 -23.99 -3.86 4.12
CA SER A 153 -24.33 -5.17 4.67
C SER A 153 -23.65 -6.31 3.89
N GLY A 154 -23.67 -7.52 4.44
CA GLY A 154 -23.18 -8.73 3.76
C GLY A 154 -21.67 -8.95 3.83
N VAL A 155 -20.90 -8.05 4.43
CA VAL A 155 -19.47 -8.28 4.65
C VAL A 155 -19.27 -9.33 5.73
N THR A 156 -18.59 -10.43 5.41
CA THR A 156 -18.43 -11.58 6.32
C THR A 156 -17.00 -11.79 6.80
N LYS A 157 -16.03 -11.38 6.00
CA LYS A 157 -14.60 -11.56 6.26
C LYS A 157 -13.81 -10.38 5.74
N ILE A 158 -12.72 -10.06 6.44
CA ILE A 158 -11.73 -9.08 6.03
C ILE A 158 -10.35 -9.71 6.19
N GLU A 159 -9.48 -9.50 5.24
CA GLU A 159 -8.07 -9.81 5.35
C GLU A 159 -7.29 -8.50 5.36
N LEU A 160 -6.46 -8.30 6.39
CA LEU A 160 -5.51 -7.20 6.47
C LEU A 160 -4.14 -7.74 6.12
N GLU A 161 -3.51 -7.18 5.11
CA GLU A 161 -2.16 -7.51 4.69
C GLU A 161 -1.25 -6.29 4.78
N SER A 162 -0.07 -6.47 5.39
CA SER A 162 1.03 -5.52 5.26
C SER A 162 1.70 -5.71 3.90
N VAL A 163 1.66 -4.69 3.05
CA VAL A 163 2.18 -4.79 1.68
C VAL A 163 3.67 -5.08 1.64
N ASP A 164 4.46 -4.52 2.54
CA ASP A 164 5.90 -4.80 2.67
C ASP A 164 6.22 -6.05 3.51
N GLY A 165 5.20 -6.80 3.94
CA GLY A 165 5.37 -8.01 4.74
C GLY A 165 5.79 -7.77 6.19
N TYR A 166 5.53 -6.59 6.74
CA TYR A 166 5.73 -6.33 8.18
C TYR A 166 4.88 -7.25 9.04
N THR A 167 5.40 -7.60 10.18
CA THR A 167 4.75 -8.51 11.12
C THR A 167 3.55 -7.85 11.79
N LEU A 168 2.36 -8.42 11.57
CA LEU A 168 1.11 -7.97 12.19
C LEU A 168 0.74 -8.81 13.42
N SER A 169 1.15 -10.08 13.46
CA SER A 169 0.81 -11.02 14.54
C SER A 169 1.89 -12.09 14.71
N GLY A 170 1.79 -12.89 15.76
CA GLY A 170 2.73 -13.97 16.02
C GLY A 170 3.00 -14.17 17.52
N THR A 171 4.04 -14.95 17.83
CA THR A 171 4.50 -15.16 19.19
C THR A 171 5.55 -14.09 19.54
N ALA A 172 5.18 -13.15 20.39
CA ALA A 172 5.96 -11.98 20.75
C ALA A 172 6.61 -12.10 22.12
N THR A 173 7.89 -11.81 22.21
CA THR A 173 8.61 -11.63 23.48
C THR A 173 8.53 -10.16 23.89
N ILE A 174 7.92 -9.93 25.05
CA ILE A 174 7.65 -8.59 25.58
C ILE A 174 8.64 -8.27 26.69
N LYS A 175 9.33 -7.14 26.53
CA LYS A 175 10.17 -6.51 27.56
C LYS A 175 9.58 -5.17 27.96
N TRP A 176 10.14 -4.55 28.99
CA TRP A 176 9.73 -3.23 29.45
C TRP A 176 10.85 -2.22 29.21
N ASN A 177 10.49 -1.06 28.64
CA ASN A 177 11.43 0.04 28.48
C ASN A 177 11.67 0.77 29.82
N GLU A 178 12.55 1.78 29.81
CA GLU A 178 12.90 2.58 31.01
C GLU A 178 11.70 3.33 31.61
N GLN A 179 10.66 3.59 30.80
CA GLN A 179 9.42 4.22 31.24
C GLN A 179 8.39 3.22 31.78
N GLY A 180 8.75 1.93 31.91
CA GLY A 180 7.87 0.87 32.40
C GLY A 180 6.76 0.48 31.40
N LYS A 181 6.95 0.76 30.11
CA LYS A 181 5.99 0.38 29.07
C LYS A 181 6.42 -0.90 28.35
N PRO A 182 5.47 -1.82 28.04
CA PRO A 182 5.79 -3.03 27.30
C PRO A 182 6.22 -2.69 25.86
N ILE A 183 7.26 -3.36 25.39
CA ILE A 183 7.77 -3.28 24.01
C ILE A 183 7.95 -4.69 23.46
N VAL A 184 7.67 -4.87 22.17
CA VAL A 184 7.94 -6.10 21.45
C VAL A 184 9.43 -6.16 21.14
N ALA A 185 10.14 -7.10 21.79
CA ALA A 185 11.58 -7.26 21.61
C ALA A 185 11.94 -8.25 20.49
N GLU A 186 11.12 -9.29 20.32
CA GLU A 186 11.29 -10.33 19.28
C GLU A 186 9.92 -10.89 18.91
N THR A 187 9.76 -11.30 17.65
CA THR A 187 8.57 -12.03 17.19
C THR A 187 8.96 -13.31 16.45
N LYS A 188 8.29 -14.42 16.77
CA LYS A 188 8.40 -15.72 16.09
C LYS A 188 7.05 -16.11 15.50
N ASN A 189 7.05 -17.02 14.51
CA ASN A 189 5.83 -17.41 13.80
C ASN A 189 5.05 -16.19 13.32
N ALA A 190 5.78 -15.24 12.76
CA ALA A 190 5.27 -13.96 12.30
C ALA A 190 4.29 -14.15 11.13
N ALA A 191 3.20 -13.38 11.14
CA ALA A 191 2.29 -13.29 10.01
C ALA A 191 2.12 -11.83 9.59
N SER A 192 2.21 -11.59 8.30
CA SER A 192 1.95 -10.29 7.65
C SER A 192 0.53 -10.17 7.11
N ILE A 193 -0.29 -11.21 7.29
CA ILE A 193 -1.69 -11.25 6.92
C ILE A 193 -2.51 -11.65 8.15
N LEU A 194 -3.56 -10.88 8.42
CA LEU A 194 -4.57 -11.18 9.43
C LEU A 194 -5.91 -11.46 8.77
N VAL A 195 -6.64 -12.43 9.30
CA VAL A 195 -8.03 -12.73 8.89
C VAL A 195 -8.96 -12.33 10.01
N PHE A 196 -9.93 -11.45 9.73
CA PHE A 196 -10.94 -10.99 10.67
C PHE A 196 -12.32 -11.40 10.18
N ASN A 197 -13.00 -12.25 10.92
CA ASN A 197 -14.29 -12.83 10.57
C ASN A 197 -15.42 -12.17 11.36
N ALA A 198 -16.60 -12.07 10.76
CA ALA A 198 -17.81 -11.75 11.50
C ALA A 198 -18.13 -12.89 12.50
N ALA A 199 -18.77 -12.55 13.63
CA ALA A 199 -19.18 -13.52 14.64
C ALA A 199 -20.19 -14.55 14.10
N ASP A 200 -21.06 -14.11 13.18
CA ASP A 200 -21.99 -14.92 12.42
C ASP A 200 -21.76 -14.69 10.93
N ASN A 201 -21.23 -15.69 10.25
CA ASN A 201 -20.96 -15.61 8.82
C ASN A 201 -22.24 -15.45 7.98
N ALA A 202 -23.40 -15.83 8.48
CA ALA A 202 -24.67 -15.67 7.76
C ALA A 202 -25.22 -14.23 7.86
N ALA A 203 -24.97 -13.56 9.00
CA ALA A 203 -25.41 -12.18 9.24
C ALA A 203 -24.37 -11.14 8.80
N GLY A 204 -23.10 -11.52 8.80
CA GLY A 204 -21.97 -10.61 8.51
C GLY A 204 -21.73 -9.55 9.58
N PHE A 205 -20.91 -8.58 9.25
CA PHE A 205 -20.68 -7.40 10.09
C PHE A 205 -21.89 -6.46 10.05
N THR A 206 -22.24 -5.88 11.19
CA THR A 206 -23.37 -4.95 11.32
C THR A 206 -23.00 -3.59 10.74
N PRO A 207 -23.75 -3.04 9.77
CA PRO A 207 -23.49 -1.69 9.24
C PRO A 207 -23.53 -0.62 10.31
N GLY A 208 -22.61 0.35 10.23
CA GLY A 208 -22.51 1.48 11.15
C GLY A 208 -21.88 1.16 12.51
N LYS A 209 -21.50 -0.08 12.75
CA LYS A 209 -20.81 -0.50 13.97
C LYS A 209 -19.30 -0.41 13.78
N ASP A 210 -18.58 0.01 14.84
CA ASP A 210 -17.14 0.00 14.89
C ASP A 210 -16.61 -1.41 15.14
N TYR A 211 -15.57 -1.79 14.39
CA TYR A 211 -14.84 -3.04 14.52
C TYR A 211 -13.35 -2.78 14.63
N TYR A 212 -12.61 -3.65 15.31
CA TYR A 212 -11.19 -3.46 15.62
C TYR A 212 -10.39 -4.72 15.32
N ILE A 213 -9.49 -4.62 14.35
CA ILE A 213 -8.49 -5.66 14.07
C ILE A 213 -7.26 -5.34 14.90
N SER A 214 -6.87 -6.24 15.81
CA SER A 214 -5.71 -6.05 16.68
C SER A 214 -4.43 -6.57 16.01
N THR A 215 -3.37 -5.77 16.07
CA THR A 215 -2.04 -6.12 15.53
C THR A 215 -0.95 -5.89 16.57
N LEU A 216 0.24 -6.44 16.35
CA LEU A 216 1.46 -5.94 16.96
C LEU A 216 1.75 -4.52 16.47
N PRO A 217 2.48 -3.68 17.24
CA PRO A 217 2.93 -2.38 16.74
C PRO A 217 3.80 -2.58 15.50
N CYS A 218 3.54 -1.82 14.46
CA CYS A 218 4.27 -1.93 13.21
C CYS A 218 4.23 -0.62 12.42
N ASP A 219 5.24 -0.41 11.60
CA ASP A 219 5.27 0.65 10.62
C ASP A 219 4.88 0.05 9.25
N LEU A 220 3.69 0.38 8.76
CA LEU A 220 3.17 -0.04 7.46
C LEU A 220 3.72 0.89 6.37
N TYR A 221 5.05 0.96 6.24
CA TYR A 221 5.73 1.92 5.38
C TYR A 221 5.26 1.85 3.92
N GLY A 222 5.14 0.67 3.36
CA GLY A 222 4.63 0.46 1.99
C GLY A 222 3.11 0.45 1.88
N GLY A 223 2.39 0.75 2.96
CA GLY A 223 0.94 0.69 3.02
C GLY A 223 0.40 -0.69 3.41
N TYR A 224 -0.91 -0.83 3.30
CA TYR A 224 -1.63 -2.06 3.63
C TYR A 224 -2.77 -2.31 2.65
N ARG A 225 -3.17 -3.57 2.52
CA ARG A 225 -4.35 -4.00 1.75
C ARG A 225 -5.42 -4.53 2.71
N LEU A 226 -6.65 -4.06 2.54
CA LEU A 226 -7.83 -4.72 3.10
C LEU A 226 -8.55 -5.45 1.96
N SER A 227 -8.66 -6.77 2.06
CA SER A 227 -9.52 -7.55 1.18
C SER A 227 -10.85 -7.79 1.90
N ILE A 228 -11.93 -7.24 1.36
CA ILE A 228 -13.25 -7.19 1.97
C ILE A 228 -14.14 -8.18 1.23
N TYR A 229 -14.60 -9.21 1.91
CA TYR A 229 -15.40 -10.30 1.32
C TYR A 229 -16.88 -10.09 1.62
N LYS A 230 -17.69 -10.00 0.57
CA LYS A 230 -19.12 -9.77 0.61
C LYS A 230 -19.83 -10.63 -0.45
N ASP A 231 -20.83 -11.42 -0.06
CA ASP A 231 -21.69 -12.21 -0.98
C ASP A 231 -20.90 -13.10 -1.97
N GLY A 232 -19.74 -13.62 -1.55
CA GLY A 232 -18.86 -14.46 -2.39
C GLY A 232 -17.91 -13.68 -3.30
N LEU A 233 -17.98 -12.36 -3.29
CA LEU A 233 -17.09 -11.46 -4.02
C LEU A 233 -16.04 -10.84 -3.07
N VAL A 234 -15.00 -10.26 -3.63
CA VAL A 234 -13.96 -9.53 -2.88
C VAL A 234 -13.72 -8.15 -3.48
N ALA A 235 -13.56 -7.16 -2.61
CA ALA A 235 -13.05 -5.85 -2.98
C ALA A 235 -11.72 -5.57 -2.26
N HIS A 236 -10.82 -4.86 -2.92
CA HIS A 236 -9.52 -4.51 -2.36
C HIS A 236 -9.41 -3.02 -2.09
N TYR A 237 -9.19 -2.66 -0.84
CA TYR A 237 -8.83 -1.30 -0.43
C TYR A 237 -7.33 -1.24 -0.15
N PHE A 238 -6.65 -0.22 -0.70
CA PHE A 238 -5.22 0.00 -0.51
C PHE A 238 -5.01 1.26 0.33
N GLY A 239 -4.55 1.06 1.56
CA GLY A 239 -4.14 2.13 2.44
C GLY A 239 -2.69 2.54 2.21
N VAL A 240 -2.39 3.81 2.42
CA VAL A 240 -1.03 4.37 2.35
C VAL A 240 -0.26 4.09 3.65
N HIS A 241 1.00 4.55 3.70
CA HIS A 241 1.84 4.48 4.91
C HIS A 241 1.09 4.94 6.17
N GLN A 242 1.11 4.11 7.18
CA GLN A 242 0.57 4.36 8.51
C GLN A 242 1.43 3.64 9.54
N THR A 243 1.61 4.24 10.70
CA THR A 243 2.25 3.57 11.85
C THR A 243 1.18 3.16 12.84
N VAL A 244 1.13 1.87 13.16
CA VAL A 244 0.28 1.34 14.23
C VAL A 244 1.08 1.36 15.52
N GLU A 245 0.74 2.25 16.41
CA GLU A 245 1.35 2.33 17.73
C GLU A 245 0.63 1.45 18.76
N ARG A 246 1.28 1.20 19.88
CA ARG A 246 0.69 0.49 21.02
C ARG A 246 -0.50 1.27 21.59
N ALA A 247 -1.61 0.58 21.81
CA ALA A 247 -2.87 1.13 22.34
C ALA A 247 -3.51 2.20 21.46
N ASP A 248 -3.17 2.23 20.16
CA ASP A 248 -3.76 3.13 19.17
C ASP A 248 -4.36 2.35 17.99
N TYR A 249 -5.36 2.95 17.34
CA TYR A 249 -6.04 2.36 16.20
C TYR A 249 -6.12 3.37 15.06
N ILE A 250 -5.41 3.06 13.97
CA ILE A 250 -5.55 3.82 12.74
C ILE A 250 -6.93 3.57 12.12
N THR A 251 -7.48 4.58 11.44
CA THR A 251 -8.76 4.49 10.73
C THR A 251 -8.50 4.70 9.25
N PRO A 252 -8.81 3.72 8.38
CA PRO A 252 -8.76 3.92 6.94
C PRO A 252 -9.65 5.09 6.52
N ALA A 253 -9.22 5.85 5.52
CA ALA A 253 -10.10 6.79 4.85
C ALA A 253 -11.18 6.00 4.11
N ASP A 254 -12.37 6.50 4.09
CA ASP A 254 -13.61 5.98 3.50
C ASP A 254 -13.62 4.53 2.97
N LEU A 255 -14.44 3.67 3.62
CA LEU A 255 -14.79 2.34 3.14
C LEU A 255 -16.24 2.33 2.64
N ALA A 256 -16.63 3.37 1.88
CA ALA A 256 -17.96 3.45 1.27
C ALA A 256 -18.08 2.40 0.15
N GLU A 257 -19.23 1.72 0.07
CA GLU A 257 -19.48 0.70 -0.96
C GLU A 257 -19.33 1.26 -2.39
N SER A 258 -19.63 2.54 -2.59
CA SER A 258 -19.47 3.24 -3.89
C SER A 258 -18.00 3.43 -4.33
N GLU A 259 -17.04 3.20 -3.45
CA GLU A 259 -15.60 3.31 -3.71
C GLU A 259 -14.90 1.96 -3.77
N LEU A 260 -15.66 0.87 -3.65
CA LEU A 260 -15.16 -0.50 -3.66
C LEU A 260 -15.74 -1.25 -4.87
N GLU A 261 -14.86 -1.77 -5.70
CA GLU A 261 -15.23 -2.72 -6.77
C GLU A 261 -15.16 -4.14 -6.23
N PHE A 262 -16.28 -4.85 -6.29
CA PHE A 262 -16.41 -6.23 -5.85
C PHE A 262 -16.34 -7.18 -7.04
N ASP A 263 -15.28 -7.98 -7.11
CA ASP A 263 -15.01 -8.94 -8.17
C ASP A 263 -14.92 -10.37 -7.64
N ASP A 264 -14.83 -11.33 -8.55
CA ASP A 264 -14.53 -12.72 -8.23
C ASP A 264 -13.18 -12.79 -7.48
N PRO A 265 -13.11 -13.48 -6.31
CA PRO A 265 -11.86 -13.64 -5.56
C PRO A 265 -10.69 -14.24 -6.37
N ASP A 266 -10.99 -15.01 -7.40
CA ASP A 266 -10.03 -15.63 -8.29
C ASP A 266 -9.66 -14.74 -9.50
N ALA A 267 -10.30 -13.56 -9.65
CA ALA A 267 -9.98 -12.62 -10.71
C ALA A 267 -8.58 -12.02 -10.50
N PRO A 268 -7.75 -11.89 -11.54
CA PRO A 268 -6.50 -11.19 -11.43
C PRO A 268 -6.74 -9.72 -11.04
N LEU A 269 -5.86 -9.13 -10.21
CA LEU A 269 -5.88 -7.69 -9.92
C LEU A 269 -5.72 -6.93 -11.25
N VAL A 270 -6.82 -6.38 -11.77
CA VAL A 270 -6.82 -5.60 -13.00
C VAL A 270 -6.21 -4.22 -12.69
N GLU A 271 -5.25 -3.79 -13.51
CA GLU A 271 -4.82 -2.39 -13.47
C GLU A 271 -5.95 -1.52 -13.99
N GLU A 272 -6.41 -0.57 -13.18
CA GLU A 272 -7.33 0.45 -13.67
C GLU A 272 -6.68 1.20 -14.84
N GLU A 273 -7.37 1.27 -15.96
CA GLU A 273 -7.11 2.29 -16.96
C GLU A 273 -7.11 3.65 -16.24
N ARG A 274 -6.24 4.59 -16.65
CA ARG A 274 -6.00 5.88 -15.97
C ARG A 274 -7.28 6.45 -15.38
N PRO A 275 -7.46 6.45 -14.05
CA PRO A 275 -8.70 6.95 -13.46
C PRO A 275 -8.82 8.45 -13.74
N GLU A 276 -10.02 8.92 -14.04
CA GLU A 276 -10.35 10.35 -14.05
C GLU A 276 -9.88 11.00 -12.74
N LEU A 277 -9.59 12.29 -12.78
CA LEU A 277 -9.21 13.01 -11.57
C LEU A 277 -10.34 12.91 -10.53
N ASP A 278 -10.02 12.41 -9.35
CA ASP A 278 -10.98 12.38 -8.25
C ASP A 278 -11.46 13.79 -7.86
N ALA A 279 -12.60 13.87 -7.21
CA ALA A 279 -13.23 15.13 -6.86
C ALA A 279 -12.34 16.04 -5.98
N THR A 280 -11.51 15.45 -5.11
CA THR A 280 -10.57 16.17 -4.25
C THR A 280 -9.44 16.76 -5.08
N THR A 281 -8.79 15.96 -5.92
CA THR A 281 -7.73 16.44 -6.84
C THR A 281 -8.25 17.52 -7.77
N SER A 282 -9.45 17.34 -8.35
CA SER A 282 -10.09 18.34 -9.22
C SER A 282 -10.40 19.66 -8.49
N THR A 283 -10.75 19.57 -7.21
CA THR A 283 -11.02 20.77 -6.38
C THR A 283 -9.74 21.51 -6.05
N LEU A 284 -8.69 20.80 -5.64
CA LEU A 284 -7.36 21.37 -5.34
C LEU A 284 -6.71 21.96 -6.59
N LEU A 285 -6.88 21.32 -7.76
CA LEU A 285 -6.42 21.87 -9.03
C LEU A 285 -7.08 23.22 -9.33
N ARG A 286 -8.41 23.31 -9.25
CA ARG A 286 -9.14 24.56 -9.45
C ARG A 286 -8.74 25.64 -8.44
N GLN A 287 -8.48 25.26 -7.18
CA GLN A 287 -7.99 26.16 -6.16
C GLN A 287 -6.62 26.73 -6.52
N TYR A 288 -5.68 25.86 -6.93
CA TYR A 288 -4.35 26.26 -7.39
C TYR A 288 -4.41 27.14 -8.64
N GLN A 289 -5.21 26.78 -9.64
CA GLN A 289 -5.39 27.60 -10.86
C GLN A 289 -5.93 29.01 -10.55
N LYS A 290 -6.79 29.14 -9.54
CA LYS A 290 -7.35 30.42 -9.11
C LYS A 290 -6.34 31.24 -8.29
N ASP A 291 -5.54 30.61 -7.47
CA ASP A 291 -4.57 31.23 -6.55
C ASP A 291 -3.29 30.37 -6.47
N PRO A 292 -2.30 30.59 -7.38
CA PRO A 292 -1.11 29.75 -7.53
C PRO A 292 -0.07 30.03 -6.45
N THR A 293 -0.43 29.83 -5.19
CA THR A 293 0.48 29.92 -4.04
C THR A 293 1.23 28.59 -3.82
N GLU A 294 2.37 28.68 -3.12
CA GLU A 294 3.13 27.48 -2.74
C GLU A 294 2.30 26.55 -1.84
N GLU A 295 1.45 27.10 -0.96
CA GLU A 295 0.55 26.33 -0.10
C GLU A 295 -0.43 25.51 -0.93
N ASN A 296 -1.09 26.11 -1.93
CA ASN A 296 -2.00 25.40 -2.83
C ASN A 296 -1.28 24.38 -3.71
N LYS A 297 -0.04 24.67 -4.14
CA LYS A 297 0.82 23.71 -4.84
C LYS A 297 1.08 22.47 -3.99
N GLN A 298 1.52 22.67 -2.75
CA GLN A 298 1.84 21.57 -1.84
C GLN A 298 0.59 20.74 -1.50
N ALA A 299 -0.56 21.36 -1.32
CA ALA A 299 -1.83 20.65 -1.10
C ALA A 299 -2.20 19.75 -2.30
N LEU A 300 -2.05 20.25 -3.52
CA LEU A 300 -2.32 19.47 -4.75
C LEU A 300 -1.30 18.35 -4.92
N LEU A 301 0.00 18.63 -4.75
CA LEU A 301 1.05 17.60 -4.83
C LEU A 301 0.87 16.51 -3.77
N ALA A 302 0.48 16.87 -2.54
CA ALA A 302 0.20 15.90 -1.49
C ALA A 302 -0.95 14.95 -1.88
N GLN A 303 -2.04 15.47 -2.44
CA GLN A 303 -3.16 14.65 -2.90
C GLN A 303 -2.78 13.76 -4.09
N MET A 304 -2.01 14.29 -5.04
CA MET A 304 -1.47 13.50 -6.16
C MET A 304 -0.54 12.40 -5.64
N GLY A 305 0.28 12.69 -4.62
CA GLY A 305 1.16 11.74 -3.95
C GLY A 305 0.38 10.59 -3.32
N LEU A 306 -0.72 10.87 -2.62
CA LEU A 306 -1.59 9.83 -2.04
C LEU A 306 -2.14 8.87 -3.11
N ARG A 307 -2.53 9.39 -4.27
CA ARG A 307 -2.98 8.54 -5.40
C ARG A 307 -1.85 7.68 -5.95
N TYR A 308 -0.68 8.29 -6.15
CA TYR A 308 0.50 7.57 -6.61
C TYR A 308 0.90 6.44 -5.66
N ASP A 309 0.93 6.74 -4.35
CA ASP A 309 1.28 5.77 -3.31
C ASP A 309 0.29 4.59 -3.25
N LYS A 310 -1.00 4.82 -3.54
CA LYS A 310 -1.99 3.73 -3.72
C LYS A 310 -1.63 2.81 -4.90
N VAL A 311 -1.19 3.36 -6.02
CA VAL A 311 -0.74 2.55 -7.18
C VAL A 311 0.50 1.74 -6.82
N VAL A 312 1.48 2.36 -6.13
CA VAL A 312 2.67 1.64 -5.62
C VAL A 312 2.26 0.51 -4.67
N ALA A 313 1.32 0.75 -3.76
CA ALA A 313 0.82 -0.27 -2.83
C ALA A 313 0.17 -1.45 -3.57
N ARG A 314 -0.59 -1.20 -4.64
CA ARG A 314 -1.16 -2.27 -5.50
C ARG A 314 -0.06 -3.10 -6.17
N LYS A 315 0.96 -2.47 -6.74
CA LYS A 315 2.09 -3.16 -7.36
C LYS A 315 2.87 -4.01 -6.35
N LYS A 316 3.10 -3.50 -5.14
CA LYS A 316 3.71 -4.26 -4.04
C LYS A 316 2.85 -5.45 -3.61
N ALA A 317 1.53 -5.28 -3.52
CA ALA A 317 0.61 -6.39 -3.21
C ALA A 317 0.68 -7.47 -4.29
N LYS A 318 0.73 -7.09 -5.57
CA LYS A 318 0.90 -8.03 -6.68
C LYS A 318 2.23 -8.77 -6.63
N LEU A 319 3.32 -8.07 -6.28
CA LEU A 319 4.62 -8.69 -6.06
C LEU A 319 4.55 -9.79 -4.98
N ARG A 320 3.93 -9.49 -3.83
CA ARG A 320 3.75 -10.47 -2.75
C ARG A 320 2.90 -11.67 -3.16
N GLU A 321 1.90 -11.46 -3.98
CA GLU A 321 1.10 -12.55 -4.55
C GLU A 321 1.94 -13.46 -5.43
N LEU A 322 2.73 -12.90 -6.35
CA LEU A 322 3.65 -13.65 -7.22
C LEU A 322 4.68 -14.44 -6.41
N GLU A 323 5.25 -13.86 -5.35
CA GLU A 323 6.16 -14.57 -4.43
C GLU A 323 5.48 -15.77 -3.73
N ARG A 324 4.23 -15.60 -3.26
CA ARG A 324 3.48 -16.67 -2.58
C ARG A 324 3.08 -17.81 -3.51
N GLU A 325 2.73 -17.50 -4.73
CA GLU A 325 2.33 -18.48 -5.73
C GLU A 325 3.51 -19.26 -6.32
N ALA A 326 4.74 -19.00 -5.86
CA ALA A 326 5.96 -19.57 -6.37
C ALA A 326 6.08 -19.48 -7.92
N LYS A 327 5.64 -18.35 -8.47
CA LYS A 327 5.79 -18.05 -9.89
C LYS A 327 7.27 -18.01 -10.30
N THR A 328 7.51 -18.02 -11.59
CA THR A 328 8.88 -18.02 -12.12
C THR A 328 9.70 -16.89 -11.49
N PRO A 329 10.95 -17.15 -11.04
CA PRO A 329 11.80 -16.13 -10.43
C PRO A 329 11.93 -14.86 -11.27
N ASP A 330 12.00 -14.99 -12.60
CA ASP A 330 12.12 -13.87 -13.53
C ASP A 330 10.93 -12.89 -13.41
N LEU A 331 9.71 -13.39 -13.21
CA LEU A 331 8.51 -12.56 -13.09
C LEU A 331 8.49 -11.78 -11.76
N VAL A 332 9.00 -12.40 -10.69
CA VAL A 332 9.14 -11.75 -9.37
C VAL A 332 10.21 -10.65 -9.44
N GLU A 333 11.36 -10.95 -10.07
CA GLU A 333 12.45 -9.98 -10.27
C GLU A 333 12.00 -8.78 -11.13
N GLU A 334 11.26 -9.03 -12.20
CA GLU A 334 10.69 -7.98 -13.05
C GLU A 334 9.72 -7.08 -12.26
N MET A 335 8.79 -7.66 -11.51
CA MET A 335 7.84 -6.90 -10.70
C MET A 335 8.52 -6.12 -9.58
N GLN A 336 9.54 -6.71 -8.92
CA GLN A 336 10.34 -6.01 -7.92
C GLN A 336 11.04 -4.79 -8.54
N ALA A 337 11.65 -4.95 -9.70
CA ALA A 337 12.33 -3.87 -10.41
C ALA A 337 11.37 -2.73 -10.82
N ILE A 338 10.11 -3.04 -11.15
CA ILE A 338 9.06 -2.05 -11.41
C ILE A 338 8.74 -1.26 -10.13
N VAL A 339 8.52 -1.97 -9.03
CA VAL A 339 8.19 -1.35 -7.72
C VAL A 339 9.33 -0.44 -7.26
N ASP A 340 10.58 -0.91 -7.34
CA ASP A 340 11.76 -0.14 -6.94
C ASP A 340 11.88 1.15 -7.76
N GLU A 341 11.71 1.07 -9.07
CA GLU A 341 11.73 2.22 -9.97
C GLU A 341 10.63 3.23 -9.63
N MET A 342 9.41 2.76 -9.37
CA MET A 342 8.29 3.63 -8.99
C MET A 342 8.56 4.37 -7.67
N VAL A 343 9.17 3.71 -6.71
CA VAL A 343 9.54 4.31 -5.41
C VAL A 343 10.68 5.32 -5.60
N GLU A 344 11.73 4.96 -6.34
CA GLU A 344 12.91 5.81 -6.54
C GLU A 344 12.58 7.10 -7.32
N ASN A 345 11.72 7.02 -8.33
CA ASN A 345 11.38 8.15 -9.19
C ASN A 345 10.06 8.86 -8.82
N ARG A 346 9.51 8.59 -7.64
CA ARG A 346 8.23 9.13 -7.16
C ARG A 346 8.10 10.65 -7.36
N ASP A 347 9.06 11.39 -6.83
CA ASP A 347 8.98 12.86 -6.82
C ASP A 347 9.15 13.46 -8.22
N ILE A 348 10.00 12.85 -9.04
CA ILE A 348 10.15 13.24 -10.46
C ILE A 348 8.84 13.05 -11.21
N ARG A 349 8.17 11.91 -11.04
CA ARG A 349 6.90 11.59 -11.68
C ARG A 349 5.77 12.51 -11.22
N LEU A 350 5.72 12.80 -9.93
CA LEU A 350 4.71 13.72 -9.37
C LEU A 350 4.89 15.15 -9.93
N GLU A 351 6.11 15.66 -9.98
CA GLU A 351 6.36 17.00 -10.55
C GLU A 351 6.01 17.05 -12.05
N GLN A 352 6.34 16.02 -12.82
CA GLN A 352 5.96 15.94 -14.24
C GLN A 352 4.44 15.92 -14.43
N GLN A 353 3.72 15.12 -13.63
CA GLN A 353 2.26 15.08 -13.67
C GLN A 353 1.66 16.43 -13.25
N PHE A 354 2.18 17.04 -12.20
CA PHE A 354 1.74 18.37 -11.75
C PHE A 354 1.90 19.42 -12.83
N LEU A 355 3.11 19.53 -13.40
CA LEU A 355 3.39 20.51 -14.48
C LEU A 355 2.46 20.32 -15.68
N ARG A 356 2.16 19.08 -16.05
CA ARG A 356 1.20 18.77 -17.11
C ARG A 356 -0.22 19.18 -16.73
N LEU A 357 -0.61 18.92 -15.48
CA LEU A 357 -1.98 19.14 -14.99
C LEU A 357 -2.34 20.63 -14.88
N ILE A 358 -1.38 21.47 -14.48
CA ILE A 358 -1.60 22.90 -14.26
C ILE A 358 -1.49 23.76 -15.51
N ASP A 359 -1.00 23.22 -16.62
CA ASP A 359 -0.77 24.02 -17.82
C ASP A 359 -2.11 24.31 -18.54
N PRO A 360 -2.55 25.58 -18.61
CA PRO A 360 -3.83 25.93 -19.23
C PRO A 360 -3.90 25.59 -20.73
N ARG A 361 -2.75 25.39 -21.38
CA ARG A 361 -2.69 24.99 -22.80
C ARG A 361 -3.07 23.53 -23.03
N ASN A 362 -3.19 22.72 -21.96
CA ASN A 362 -3.69 21.34 -22.06
C ASN A 362 -5.23 21.27 -22.12
N ASP A 363 -5.93 22.37 -21.82
CA ASP A 363 -7.40 22.45 -21.95
C ASP A 363 -7.83 22.76 -23.38
N ASP A 364 -6.89 23.11 -24.26
CA ASP A 364 -7.15 23.43 -25.65
C ASP A 364 -7.21 22.16 -26.48
N ASP A 365 -8.33 21.95 -27.14
CA ASP A 365 -8.70 20.96 -28.16
C ASP A 365 -8.02 19.58 -28.06
N PRO A 366 -8.75 18.50 -27.74
CA PRO A 366 -8.21 17.13 -27.75
C PRO A 366 -7.69 16.69 -29.12
N ASN A 367 -7.90 17.48 -30.18
CA ASN A 367 -7.32 17.28 -31.51
C ASN A 367 -6.03 18.09 -31.73
N ASP A 368 -5.51 18.80 -30.70
CA ASP A 368 -4.26 19.54 -30.91
C ASP A 368 -3.08 18.56 -31.05
N ALA A 369 -2.47 18.59 -32.21
CA ALA A 369 -1.31 17.75 -32.56
C ALA A 369 -0.01 18.17 -31.83
N TRP A 370 -0.07 19.15 -30.92
CA TRP A 370 1.12 19.79 -30.35
C TRP A 370 1.07 19.80 -28.81
N MET A 371 2.08 19.17 -28.22
CA MET A 371 2.24 19.07 -26.77
C MET A 371 3.26 20.08 -26.26
N VAL A 372 2.95 20.73 -25.15
CA VAL A 372 3.82 21.74 -24.55
C VAL A 372 5.10 21.12 -24.01
N LEU A 373 6.26 21.63 -24.43
CA LEU A 373 7.55 21.31 -23.82
C LEU A 373 7.84 22.25 -22.65
N ARG A 374 7.62 21.76 -21.45
CA ARG A 374 7.91 22.49 -20.20
C ARG A 374 9.39 22.41 -19.89
N GLY A 375 10.00 23.56 -19.58
CA GLY A 375 11.43 23.62 -19.26
C GLY A 375 12.36 23.70 -20.47
N ALA A 376 11.83 23.70 -21.69
CA ALA A 376 12.64 23.94 -22.88
C ALA A 376 13.27 25.33 -22.85
N SER A 377 14.51 25.44 -23.35
CA SER A 377 15.22 26.73 -23.47
C SER A 377 14.54 27.69 -24.44
N ALA A 378 13.88 27.16 -25.46
CA ALA A 378 13.11 27.95 -26.42
C ALA A 378 11.76 28.37 -25.81
N ARG A 379 11.42 29.65 -25.98
CA ARG A 379 10.14 30.20 -25.51
C ARG A 379 8.99 29.56 -26.31
N ASN A 380 7.97 29.13 -25.58
CA ASN A 380 6.77 28.50 -26.17
C ASN A 380 7.11 27.34 -27.14
N ALA A 381 7.95 26.42 -26.69
CA ALA A 381 8.27 25.22 -27.43
C ALA A 381 7.17 24.16 -27.27
N TYR A 382 6.80 23.55 -28.39
CA TYR A 382 5.83 22.45 -28.45
C TYR A 382 6.45 21.31 -29.24
N ILE A 383 6.12 20.07 -28.87
CA ILE A 383 6.55 18.87 -29.59
C ILE A 383 5.31 18.17 -30.21
N GLY A 384 5.49 17.54 -31.36
CA GLY A 384 4.42 16.78 -32.01
C GLY A 384 3.84 15.70 -31.10
N TYR A 385 2.51 15.56 -31.09
CA TYR A 385 1.78 14.56 -30.32
C TYR A 385 2.30 13.13 -30.59
N ALA A 386 2.63 12.82 -31.82
CA ALA A 386 3.17 11.54 -32.29
C ALA A 386 4.33 11.76 -33.27
N PRO A 387 5.09 10.72 -33.63
CA PRO A 387 5.98 10.75 -34.77
C PRO A 387 5.23 11.14 -36.07
N VAL A 388 5.93 11.78 -36.98
CA VAL A 388 5.34 12.12 -38.30
C VAL A 388 4.92 10.83 -39.01
N THR A 389 3.65 10.77 -39.40
CA THR A 389 3.08 9.59 -40.05
C THR A 389 3.33 9.60 -41.58
N ASN A 390 3.14 8.45 -42.22
CA ASN A 390 3.20 8.34 -43.70
C ASN A 390 2.24 9.33 -44.38
N ALA A 391 1.00 9.45 -43.89
CA ALA A 391 0.04 10.41 -44.39
C ALA A 391 0.50 11.86 -44.23
N GLY A 392 1.04 12.20 -43.04
CA GLY A 392 1.59 13.53 -42.77
C GLY A 392 2.77 13.88 -43.70
N TYR A 393 3.67 12.93 -43.92
CA TYR A 393 4.80 13.13 -44.82
C TYR A 393 4.39 13.21 -46.31
N ALA A 394 3.38 12.44 -46.73
CA ALA A 394 2.85 12.50 -48.08
C ALA A 394 2.21 13.86 -48.42
N ALA A 395 1.69 14.58 -47.42
CA ALA A 395 1.20 15.95 -47.64
C ALA A 395 2.32 16.92 -48.06
N PHE A 396 3.55 16.69 -47.59
CA PHE A 396 4.75 17.43 -48.01
C PHE A 396 5.30 16.94 -49.34
N LYS A 397 5.41 15.63 -49.54
CA LYS A 397 6.07 15.01 -50.68
C LYS A 397 5.06 14.18 -51.48
N ALA A 398 4.43 14.82 -52.47
CA ALA A 398 3.30 14.23 -53.23
C ALA A 398 3.65 12.94 -54.01
N ASP A 399 4.94 12.70 -54.27
CA ASP A 399 5.44 11.48 -54.91
C ASP A 399 5.86 10.39 -53.89
N PHE A 400 5.68 10.63 -52.59
CA PHE A 400 5.93 9.63 -51.58
C PHE A 400 4.86 8.54 -51.63
N VAL A 401 5.32 7.29 -51.74
CA VAL A 401 4.44 6.12 -51.84
C VAL A 401 4.55 5.27 -50.59
N TYR A 402 3.42 4.91 -50.01
CA TYR A 402 3.30 4.01 -48.91
C TYR A 402 2.08 3.08 -49.08
N ASP A 403 2.03 1.97 -48.32
CA ASP A 403 0.89 1.05 -48.34
C ASP A 403 -0.36 1.74 -47.76
N ALA A 404 -1.51 1.63 -48.44
CA ALA A 404 -2.73 2.36 -48.08
C ALA A 404 -3.28 2.06 -46.68
N ASP A 405 -2.94 0.90 -46.11
CA ASP A 405 -3.27 0.48 -44.73
C ASP A 405 -2.28 0.96 -43.67
N LYS A 406 -1.24 1.71 -44.08
CA LYS A 406 -0.18 2.22 -43.21
C LYS A 406 -0.14 3.76 -43.13
N GLU A 407 -1.25 4.42 -43.36
CA GLU A 407 -1.31 5.90 -43.33
C GLU A 407 -0.89 6.46 -41.93
N ASN A 408 -1.25 5.78 -40.85
CA ASN A 408 -0.93 6.16 -39.47
C ASN A 408 0.35 5.53 -38.91
N TYR A 409 1.14 4.84 -39.71
CA TYR A 409 2.44 4.34 -39.32
C TYR A 409 3.48 5.46 -39.40
N PRO A 410 4.52 5.45 -38.50
CA PRO A 410 5.57 6.45 -38.60
C PRO A 410 6.28 6.36 -39.94
N VAL A 411 6.56 7.51 -40.54
CA VAL A 411 7.41 7.56 -41.71
C VAL A 411 8.84 7.23 -41.36
N VAL A 412 9.45 6.32 -42.10
CA VAL A 412 10.82 5.86 -41.93
C VAL A 412 11.60 5.88 -43.22
N ASN A 413 12.86 5.50 -43.22
CA ASN A 413 13.76 5.64 -44.38
C ASN A 413 13.98 7.09 -44.81
N ILE A 414 13.87 8.04 -43.90
CA ILE A 414 14.02 9.47 -44.11
C ILE A 414 15.38 9.90 -43.58
N THR A 415 16.15 10.62 -44.39
CA THR A 415 17.41 11.25 -44.02
C THR A 415 17.16 12.49 -43.15
N ILE A 416 18.17 12.94 -42.40
CA ILE A 416 18.09 14.23 -41.67
C ILE A 416 17.75 15.40 -42.58
N ALA A 417 18.32 15.44 -43.81
CA ALA A 417 18.03 16.50 -44.78
C ALA A 417 16.56 16.51 -45.21
N GLU A 418 15.98 15.33 -45.42
CA GLU A 418 14.57 15.19 -45.78
C GLU A 418 13.64 15.54 -44.63
N ALA A 419 13.99 15.13 -43.38
CA ALA A 419 13.23 15.51 -42.18
C ALA A 419 13.30 17.02 -41.93
N THR A 420 14.46 17.65 -42.15
CA THR A 420 14.62 19.12 -42.06
C THR A 420 13.80 19.82 -43.14
N ALA A 421 13.82 19.33 -44.39
CA ALA A 421 13.01 19.90 -45.46
C ALA A 421 11.50 19.82 -45.17
N TYR A 422 11.03 18.77 -44.52
CA TYR A 422 9.66 18.69 -44.02
C TYR A 422 9.36 19.78 -42.98
N CYS A 423 10.28 20.03 -42.04
CA CYS A 423 10.14 21.11 -41.05
C CYS A 423 10.14 22.51 -41.73
N ASP A 424 11.01 22.73 -42.73
CA ASP A 424 11.06 23.97 -43.49
C ASP A 424 9.75 24.20 -44.28
N TRP A 425 9.19 23.13 -44.82
CA TRP A 425 7.88 23.17 -45.47
C TRP A 425 6.76 23.55 -44.50
N LEU A 426 6.72 22.96 -43.29
CA LEU A 426 5.77 23.36 -42.23
C LEU A 426 5.93 24.84 -41.90
N THR A 427 7.15 25.31 -41.70
CA THR A 427 7.47 26.70 -41.37
C THR A 427 6.96 27.65 -42.51
N ALA A 428 7.06 27.24 -43.74
CA ALA A 428 6.57 28.02 -44.87
C ALA A 428 5.03 28.06 -44.97
N GLN A 429 4.34 27.09 -44.39
CA GLN A 429 2.87 27.05 -44.32
C GLN A 429 2.31 27.86 -43.12
N ASP A 430 3.10 28.05 -42.09
CA ASP A 430 2.71 28.67 -40.84
C ASP A 430 3.43 30.03 -40.67
N ASN A 431 2.66 31.09 -40.54
CA ASN A 431 3.23 32.44 -40.37
C ASN A 431 3.50 32.80 -38.87
N VAL A 432 3.24 31.89 -37.95
CA VAL A 432 3.30 32.12 -36.49
C VAL A 432 4.45 31.35 -35.88
N HIS A 433 4.71 30.13 -36.35
CA HIS A 433 5.70 29.25 -35.75
C HIS A 433 6.85 28.89 -36.68
N THR A 434 7.96 28.53 -36.06
CA THR A 434 9.12 27.91 -36.72
C THR A 434 9.18 26.45 -36.35
N TYR A 435 9.36 25.57 -37.31
CA TYR A 435 9.39 24.12 -37.12
C TYR A 435 10.80 23.57 -37.34
N ARG A 436 11.20 22.61 -36.52
CA ARG A 436 12.49 21.94 -36.62
C ARG A 436 12.46 20.56 -35.94
N LEU A 437 13.51 19.77 -36.11
CA LEU A 437 13.71 18.57 -35.29
C LEU A 437 13.97 18.96 -33.82
N PRO A 438 13.55 18.12 -32.85
CA PRO A 438 13.90 18.30 -31.45
C PRO A 438 15.42 18.18 -31.23
N THR A 439 15.95 18.87 -30.26
CA THR A 439 17.22 18.48 -29.68
C THR A 439 17.07 17.21 -28.85
N ASP A 440 18.17 16.54 -28.50
CA ASP A 440 18.17 15.41 -27.57
C ASP A 440 17.47 15.76 -26.25
N GLU A 441 17.82 16.91 -25.67
CA GLU A 441 17.23 17.41 -24.42
C GLU A 441 15.73 17.68 -24.55
N GLU A 442 15.27 18.29 -25.65
CA GLU A 442 13.86 18.57 -25.89
C GLU A 442 13.04 17.28 -26.07
N TRP A 443 13.61 16.30 -26.73
CA TRP A 443 12.98 14.99 -26.87
C TRP A 443 12.81 14.34 -25.49
N VAL A 444 13.86 14.37 -24.64
CA VAL A 444 13.81 13.84 -23.26
C VAL A 444 12.79 14.59 -22.39
N LEU A 445 12.71 15.93 -22.52
CA LEU A 445 11.68 16.72 -21.82
C LEU A 445 10.26 16.29 -22.25
N GLY A 446 10.04 16.00 -23.53
CA GLY A 446 8.75 15.52 -24.04
C GLY A 446 8.43 14.11 -23.57
N ALA A 447 9.38 13.20 -23.66
CA ALA A 447 9.22 11.81 -23.27
C ALA A 447 9.09 11.66 -21.73
N GLY A 448 9.95 12.37 -20.98
CA GLY A 448 10.08 12.17 -19.55
C GLY A 448 10.69 10.82 -19.22
N HIS A 449 10.49 10.36 -17.99
CA HIS A 449 10.96 9.06 -17.53
C HIS A 449 10.13 7.92 -18.11
N MET A 450 10.80 6.88 -18.67
CA MET A 450 10.14 5.69 -19.20
C MET A 450 9.80 4.72 -18.06
N PRO A 451 8.52 4.42 -17.80
CA PRO A 451 8.13 3.41 -16.81
C PRO A 451 8.66 2.02 -17.17
N LYS A 452 9.11 1.25 -16.17
CA LYS A 452 9.59 -0.11 -16.41
C LYS A 452 8.51 -1.08 -16.90
N ASP A 453 7.26 -0.81 -16.57
CA ASP A 453 6.09 -1.62 -16.95
C ASP A 453 5.34 -1.12 -18.18
N VAL A 454 5.83 -0.07 -18.84
CA VAL A 454 5.17 0.43 -20.07
C VAL A 454 5.13 -0.65 -21.14
N VAL A 455 3.94 -0.87 -21.72
CA VAL A 455 3.75 -1.76 -22.87
C VAL A 455 4.04 -0.98 -24.14
N MET A 456 4.95 -1.48 -24.96
CA MET A 456 5.43 -0.81 -26.16
C MET A 456 5.82 -1.81 -27.23
N ASN A 457 5.89 -1.35 -28.48
CA ASN A 457 6.42 -2.14 -29.59
C ASN A 457 7.96 -2.12 -29.57
N ALA A 458 8.58 -3.03 -28.81
CA ALA A 458 10.03 -3.22 -28.72
C ALA A 458 10.35 -4.70 -28.48
N GLY A 459 11.61 -5.09 -28.63
CA GLY A 459 12.03 -6.48 -28.39
C GLY A 459 11.44 -7.48 -29.40
N ARG A 460 10.93 -7.01 -30.54
CA ARG A 460 10.27 -7.82 -31.58
C ARG A 460 8.97 -8.47 -31.10
N VAL A 461 8.22 -7.81 -30.22
CA VAL A 461 6.85 -8.23 -29.88
C VAL A 461 5.94 -8.16 -31.11
N GLU A 462 6.20 -7.20 -32.01
CA GLU A 462 5.64 -7.14 -33.34
C GLU A 462 6.69 -7.48 -34.41
N SER A 463 6.25 -7.84 -35.58
CA SER A 463 7.16 -8.17 -36.69
C SER A 463 7.72 -6.95 -37.43
N GLY A 464 7.38 -5.73 -37.00
CA GLY A 464 7.74 -4.47 -37.62
C GLY A 464 7.07 -3.28 -36.93
N LEU A 465 7.00 -2.17 -37.65
CA LEU A 465 6.31 -0.97 -37.21
C LEU A 465 4.81 -1.20 -37.01
N THR A 466 4.22 -0.43 -36.11
CA THR A 466 2.78 -0.34 -35.87
C THR A 466 2.29 1.10 -36.13
N ALA A 467 0.98 1.31 -36.16
CA ALA A 467 0.41 2.64 -36.12
C ALA A 467 0.84 3.38 -34.83
N VAL A 468 1.01 4.70 -34.89
CA VAL A 468 1.54 5.52 -33.78
C VAL A 468 0.66 5.51 -32.53
N ASP A 469 -0.60 5.16 -32.65
CA ASP A 469 -1.59 5.06 -31.57
C ASP A 469 -1.84 3.62 -31.08
N ALA A 470 -1.12 2.63 -31.61
CA ALA A 470 -1.31 1.22 -31.26
C ALA A 470 -0.96 0.91 -29.79
N TYR A 471 -0.07 1.67 -29.18
CA TYR A 471 0.40 1.49 -27.81
C TYR A 471 0.13 2.76 -26.98
N SER A 472 -1.10 2.91 -26.50
CA SER A 472 -1.54 4.09 -25.72
C SER A 472 -0.75 4.35 -24.42
N GLN A 473 -0.10 3.32 -23.87
CA GLN A 473 0.72 3.44 -22.66
C GLN A 473 2.06 4.15 -22.90
N THR A 474 2.49 4.32 -24.14
CA THR A 474 3.73 5.03 -24.49
C THR A 474 3.63 6.55 -24.42
N THR A 475 2.72 7.05 -23.58
CA THR A 475 2.50 8.49 -23.39
C THR A 475 3.61 9.12 -22.54
N GLY A 476 4.31 10.09 -23.14
CA GLY A 476 5.38 10.84 -22.49
C GLY A 476 4.87 11.87 -21.47
N ALA A 477 5.81 12.50 -20.75
CA ALA A 477 5.53 13.54 -19.76
C ALA A 477 4.76 14.74 -20.33
N CYS A 478 4.99 15.09 -21.59
CA CYS A 478 4.26 16.16 -22.26
C CYS A 478 2.80 15.80 -22.62
N GLY A 479 2.45 14.52 -22.66
CA GLY A 479 1.14 14.01 -23.09
C GLY A 479 1.12 13.45 -24.52
N GLY A 480 2.19 13.61 -25.29
CA GLY A 480 2.36 12.97 -26.60
C GLY A 480 2.56 11.45 -26.45
N ILE A 481 2.31 10.73 -27.53
CA ILE A 481 2.35 9.26 -27.58
C ILE A 481 3.52 8.73 -28.42
N ASP A 482 3.76 7.42 -28.29
CA ASP A 482 4.73 6.66 -29.08
C ASP A 482 6.18 7.15 -28.93
N PHE A 483 6.52 7.58 -27.68
CA PHE A 483 7.88 8.00 -27.37
C PHE A 483 8.85 6.83 -27.20
N TRP A 484 8.36 5.65 -26.88
CA TRP A 484 9.22 4.49 -26.59
C TRP A 484 8.83 3.29 -27.46
N GLY A 485 9.82 2.75 -28.18
CA GLY A 485 9.64 1.67 -29.14
C GLY A 485 9.14 2.15 -30.49
N ASN A 486 8.57 1.27 -31.26
CA ASN A 486 8.06 1.45 -32.64
C ASN A 486 9.14 1.89 -33.64
N CYS A 487 9.56 3.15 -33.62
CA CYS A 487 10.69 3.62 -34.44
C CYS A 487 11.61 4.56 -33.65
N TRP A 488 12.91 4.49 -33.88
CA TRP A 488 13.84 5.52 -33.49
C TRP A 488 13.43 6.86 -34.09
N GLU A 489 13.74 7.95 -33.40
CA GLU A 489 13.45 9.30 -33.85
C GLU A 489 14.72 10.14 -34.01
N TRP A 490 14.86 10.80 -35.16
CA TRP A 490 15.93 11.75 -35.38
C TRP A 490 15.85 12.93 -34.41
N THR A 491 16.99 13.30 -33.85
CA THR A 491 17.19 14.61 -33.18
C THR A 491 18.16 15.45 -33.99
N PHE A 492 18.17 16.76 -33.70
CA PHE A 492 19.15 17.69 -34.31
C PHE A 492 20.51 17.67 -33.59
N SER A 493 20.60 16.96 -32.47
CA SER A 493 21.82 16.83 -31.66
C SER A 493 22.78 15.81 -32.27
N THR A 494 24.09 16.10 -32.17
CA THR A 494 25.16 15.23 -32.68
C THR A 494 26.13 14.86 -31.58
N ASP A 495 26.76 13.70 -31.72
CA ASP A 495 27.90 13.31 -30.89
C ASP A 495 29.20 14.02 -31.32
N ALA A 496 30.30 13.71 -30.64
CA ALA A 496 31.62 14.29 -30.96
C ALA A 496 32.17 13.90 -32.34
N SER A 497 31.60 12.85 -32.98
CA SER A 497 31.95 12.42 -34.35
C SER A 497 31.14 13.15 -35.44
N GLY A 498 30.14 13.92 -35.05
CA GLY A 498 29.17 14.54 -35.99
C GLY A 498 28.06 13.61 -36.45
N SER A 499 27.89 12.43 -35.80
CA SER A 499 26.76 11.53 -36.03
C SER A 499 25.55 12.00 -35.24
N TYR A 500 24.35 11.87 -35.79
CA TYR A 500 23.13 12.34 -35.15
C TYR A 500 22.64 11.37 -34.07
N ILE A 501 22.28 11.90 -32.90
CA ILE A 501 21.65 11.14 -31.80
C ILE A 501 20.24 10.79 -32.23
N ILE A 502 19.83 9.53 -32.05
CA ILE A 502 18.47 9.06 -32.22
C ILE A 502 17.90 8.59 -30.88
N LYS A 503 16.59 8.75 -30.69
CA LYS A 503 15.91 8.52 -29.41
C LYS A 503 14.76 7.55 -29.54
N GLY A 504 14.37 6.93 -28.40
CA GLY A 504 13.13 6.21 -28.22
C GLY A 504 13.17 4.71 -28.48
N GLY A 505 14.18 4.20 -29.17
CA GLY A 505 14.20 2.78 -29.57
C GLY A 505 13.29 2.49 -30.75
N SER A 506 13.20 1.23 -31.14
CA SER A 506 12.35 0.77 -32.24
C SER A 506 11.78 -0.62 -31.95
N TRP A 507 10.91 -1.13 -32.81
CA TRP A 507 10.27 -2.43 -32.69
C TRP A 507 11.26 -3.61 -32.50
N ASP A 508 12.50 -3.48 -32.97
CA ASP A 508 13.57 -4.49 -32.86
C ASP A 508 14.64 -4.15 -31.82
N SER A 509 14.50 -3.04 -31.08
CA SER A 509 15.41 -2.61 -30.01
C SER A 509 15.13 -3.34 -28.69
N SER A 510 16.16 -3.48 -27.86
CA SER A 510 15.93 -3.89 -26.48
C SER A 510 15.15 -2.84 -25.71
N ARG A 511 14.47 -3.25 -24.64
CA ARG A 511 13.77 -2.30 -23.74
C ARG A 511 14.70 -1.21 -23.18
N ASP A 512 15.93 -1.57 -22.84
CA ASP A 512 16.94 -0.62 -22.34
C ASP A 512 17.31 0.43 -23.39
N ASP A 513 17.32 0.08 -24.66
CA ASP A 513 17.60 1.03 -25.73
C ASP A 513 16.47 2.05 -25.93
N CYS A 514 15.26 1.73 -25.48
CA CYS A 514 14.11 2.63 -25.57
C CYS A 514 14.08 3.70 -24.46
N ARG A 515 14.92 3.63 -23.45
CA ARG A 515 14.93 4.56 -22.32
C ARG A 515 15.23 5.99 -22.76
N SER A 516 14.49 6.95 -22.17
CA SER A 516 14.64 8.37 -22.52
C SER A 516 16.05 8.91 -22.26
N GLU A 517 16.73 8.40 -21.24
CA GLU A 517 18.09 8.81 -20.86
C GLU A 517 19.17 8.28 -21.80
N LYS A 518 18.84 7.33 -22.67
CA LYS A 518 19.78 6.74 -23.62
C LYS A 518 20.11 7.76 -24.72
N SER A 519 21.36 8.24 -24.76
CA SER A 519 21.86 9.25 -25.73
C SER A 519 23.14 8.82 -26.45
N ASP A 520 23.50 7.54 -26.35
CA ASP A 520 24.71 6.97 -26.98
C ASP A 520 24.43 6.25 -28.31
N VAL A 521 23.18 6.19 -28.74
CA VAL A 521 22.79 5.61 -30.02
C VAL A 521 22.79 6.69 -31.09
N VAL A 522 23.66 6.53 -32.09
CA VAL A 522 23.82 7.51 -33.16
C VAL A 522 23.70 6.89 -34.54
N ARG A 523 23.36 7.72 -35.54
CA ARG A 523 23.26 7.32 -36.96
C ARG A 523 23.86 8.37 -37.87
N ASN A 524 24.29 7.91 -39.07
CA ASN A 524 24.73 8.82 -40.13
C ASN A 524 23.49 9.49 -40.75
N GLY A 525 23.41 10.82 -40.68
CA GLY A 525 22.27 11.60 -41.17
C GLY A 525 22.08 11.62 -42.68
N SER A 526 23.09 11.17 -43.49
CA SER A 526 22.97 11.11 -44.95
C SER A 526 22.25 9.86 -45.45
N GLN A 527 21.81 8.97 -44.55
CA GLN A 527 21.13 7.72 -44.89
C GLN A 527 19.77 7.67 -44.17
N GLY A 528 18.76 7.08 -44.83
CA GLY A 528 17.52 6.65 -44.20
C GLY A 528 17.66 5.24 -43.66
N TYR A 529 16.92 4.93 -42.59
CA TYR A 529 16.89 3.62 -41.93
C TYR A 529 15.45 3.13 -41.77
N ALA A 530 15.22 1.84 -41.98
CA ALA A 530 13.88 1.22 -41.98
C ALA A 530 13.18 1.27 -40.61
N ASN A 531 13.90 1.64 -39.55
CA ASN A 531 13.42 1.75 -38.18
C ASN A 531 13.70 3.12 -37.54
N VAL A 532 13.97 4.16 -38.38
CA VAL A 532 14.19 5.54 -37.90
C VAL A 532 13.25 6.49 -38.63
N GLY A 533 12.39 7.13 -37.86
CA GLY A 533 11.50 8.21 -38.25
C GLY A 533 11.88 9.52 -37.53
N PHE A 534 10.91 10.40 -37.32
CA PHE A 534 11.13 11.66 -36.64
C PHE A 534 9.84 12.27 -36.10
N ARG A 535 9.94 13.11 -35.09
CA ARG A 535 8.88 14.05 -34.68
C ARG A 535 9.40 15.48 -34.77
N VAL A 536 8.50 16.44 -34.68
CA VAL A 536 8.80 17.85 -34.92
C VAL A 536 8.61 18.64 -33.63
N VAL A 537 9.44 19.66 -33.42
CA VAL A 537 9.23 20.73 -32.46
C VAL A 537 8.84 22.01 -33.20
N ARG A 538 7.85 22.74 -32.66
CA ARG A 538 7.54 24.11 -33.10
C ARG A 538 7.84 25.11 -31.98
N THR A 539 8.24 26.31 -32.36
CA THR A 539 8.47 27.45 -31.44
C THR A 539 7.83 28.68 -32.05
N ASP A 540 7.48 29.68 -31.25
CA ASP A 540 7.04 30.97 -31.79
C ASP A 540 8.12 31.56 -32.71
N SER A 541 7.72 32.12 -33.84
CA SER A 541 8.61 32.92 -34.65
C SER A 541 9.03 34.18 -33.91
N ILE A 542 10.33 34.51 -33.93
CA ILE A 542 10.90 35.69 -33.24
C ILE A 542 10.41 36.97 -33.91
#